data_606f37c796360b53f300b05b9fee7b3b
#
_entry.id   606f37c796360b53f300b05b9fee7b3b
#
_cell.length_a   1.000
_cell.length_b   1.000
_cell.length_c   1.000
_cell.angle_alpha   90.00
_cell.angle_beta   90.00
_cell.angle_gamma   90.00
#
_symmetry.space_group_name_H-M   'P 1'
#
loop_
_entity.id
_entity.type
_entity.pdbx_description
1 polymer ?
#
loop_
_entity_poly.entity_id
_entity_poly.type
_entity_poly.pdbx_seq_one_letter_code
_entity_poly.pdbx_strand_id
1 'polypeptide(L)'
;MCLGWHQVTTEQSSKAIYSGISSAGAMNVIAPTWFSLSDNEGNFTSLADSGYVAQAHGAGKKVWGLVDDFKKGIKLSQVLGSTTSRTKLINGLVGKAIQYDLDGINIDFEHVTKDNAAAYLEFLRELTIKAHINELVISVDNYTPAAHNAFYNIKEQGKVVDYVILMAYDEHYQGSEESGSVSSLEFVKNGVASMVASVPKERVVAALPFYTRLWKESKSKGGKPTSQAYGMSAAETILKSHDTTAKWDDTTGQYFAQYKDGGYTYKIWLEEETSLGKKMDEVAKQKVAGFAFWKLGCERPATWSTIQKYCK
;
A
#
# COMPACT_ATOMS: atom_id res chain seq x y z
N MET A 1 12.04 9.53 0.51
CA MET A 1 11.39 8.85 -0.62
C MET A 1 9.89 9.06 -0.54
N CYS A 2 9.20 9.22 -1.68
CA CYS A 2 7.74 9.25 -1.73
C CYS A 2 7.25 8.37 -2.87
N LEU A 3 6.55 7.29 -2.53
CA LEU A 3 6.03 6.29 -3.43
C LEU A 3 4.51 6.40 -3.54
N GLY A 4 3.98 6.27 -4.74
CA GLY A 4 2.54 6.13 -4.97
C GLY A 4 2.22 4.85 -5.71
N TRP A 5 1.34 4.01 -5.16
CA TRP A 5 0.84 2.88 -5.90
C TRP A 5 -0.20 3.31 -6.93
N HIS A 6 -0.02 2.85 -8.15
CA HIS A 6 -0.98 3.03 -9.23
C HIS A 6 -1.65 1.69 -9.55
N GLN A 7 -2.90 1.56 -9.17
CA GLN A 7 -3.65 0.34 -9.46
C GLN A 7 -3.93 0.23 -10.96
N VAL A 8 -3.33 -0.76 -11.58
CA VAL A 8 -3.49 -1.12 -13.00
C VAL A 8 -4.24 -2.44 -13.08
N THR A 9 -5.37 -2.46 -13.80
CA THR A 9 -6.24 -3.63 -13.89
C THR A 9 -6.42 -4.16 -15.30
N THR A 10 -6.02 -3.40 -16.31
CA THR A 10 -6.15 -3.74 -17.74
C THR A 10 -4.94 -3.24 -18.52
N GLU A 11 -4.68 -3.83 -19.69
CA GLU A 11 -3.66 -3.35 -20.63
C GLU A 11 -3.89 -1.89 -21.04
N GLN A 12 -5.15 -1.48 -21.19
CA GLN A 12 -5.47 -0.09 -21.53
C GLN A 12 -5.09 0.87 -20.39
N SER A 13 -5.40 0.53 -19.14
CA SER A 13 -5.01 1.35 -17.98
C SER A 13 -3.50 1.37 -17.76
N SER A 14 -2.79 0.32 -18.17
CA SER A 14 -1.34 0.26 -18.12
C SER A 14 -0.65 1.23 -19.10
N LYS A 15 -1.30 1.60 -20.18
CA LYS A 15 -0.73 2.55 -21.17
C LYS A 15 -0.84 4.00 -20.74
N ALA A 16 -1.50 4.29 -19.64
CA ALA A 16 -1.74 5.65 -19.18
C ALA A 16 -1.02 5.90 -17.86
N ILE A 17 -0.02 6.76 -17.87
CA ILE A 17 0.58 7.24 -16.62
C ILE A 17 -0.47 8.00 -15.82
N TYR A 18 -0.38 7.91 -14.48
CA TYR A 18 -1.23 8.68 -13.60
C TYR A 18 -1.04 10.20 -13.81
N SER A 19 -2.09 10.87 -14.26
CA SER A 19 -2.02 12.28 -14.68
C SER A 19 -1.67 13.25 -13.55
N GLY A 20 -2.02 12.92 -12.30
CA GLY A 20 -1.70 13.71 -11.11
C GLY A 20 -0.22 13.78 -10.76
N ILE A 21 0.61 12.87 -11.29
CA ILE A 21 2.04 12.83 -11.01
C ILE A 21 2.76 14.09 -11.49
N SER A 22 2.37 14.64 -12.62
CA SER A 22 2.96 15.87 -13.16
C SER A 22 2.73 17.08 -12.25
N SER A 23 1.60 17.13 -11.54
CA SER A 23 1.26 18.19 -10.59
C SER A 23 1.79 17.92 -9.17
N ALA A 24 2.15 16.69 -8.86
CA ALA A 24 2.63 16.24 -7.56
C ALA A 24 4.15 16.23 -7.45
N GLY A 25 4.82 17.34 -7.66
CA GLY A 25 6.29 17.43 -7.72
C GLY A 25 7.09 16.66 -6.64
N ALA A 26 6.42 16.26 -5.56
CA ALA A 26 7.00 15.54 -4.42
C ALA A 26 7.08 14.00 -4.59
N MET A 27 6.29 13.41 -5.50
CA MET A 27 6.33 11.97 -5.73
C MET A 27 7.55 11.61 -6.58
N ASN A 28 8.40 10.70 -6.09
CA ASN A 28 9.60 10.30 -6.83
C ASN A 28 9.64 8.83 -7.24
N VAL A 29 8.70 8.01 -6.74
CA VAL A 29 8.52 6.61 -7.15
C VAL A 29 7.05 6.34 -7.45
N ILE A 30 6.79 5.64 -8.55
CA ILE A 30 5.47 5.06 -8.86
C ILE A 30 5.60 3.55 -8.85
N ALA A 31 4.67 2.88 -8.17
CA ALA A 31 4.60 1.43 -8.16
C ALA A 31 3.27 0.95 -8.78
N PRO A 32 3.25 0.69 -10.11
CA PRO A 32 2.07 0.14 -10.76
C PRO A 32 1.88 -1.35 -10.40
N THR A 33 0.63 -1.77 -10.19
CA THR A 33 0.28 -3.16 -9.87
C THR A 33 0.30 -4.01 -11.14
N TRP A 34 1.48 -4.34 -11.63
CA TRP A 34 1.67 -4.94 -12.95
C TRP A 34 1.82 -6.44 -12.99
N PHE A 35 2.29 -7.03 -11.89
CA PHE A 35 2.58 -8.45 -11.86
C PHE A 35 1.67 -9.16 -10.85
N SER A 36 1.14 -10.32 -11.23
CA SER A 36 0.33 -11.13 -10.33
C SER A 36 0.67 -12.60 -10.51
N LEU A 37 0.96 -13.33 -9.43
CA LEU A 37 1.22 -14.76 -9.50
C LEU A 37 0.07 -15.46 -10.23
N SER A 38 0.38 -16.33 -11.20
CA SER A 38 -0.63 -16.95 -12.05
C SER A 38 -0.85 -18.43 -11.79
N ASP A 39 0.12 -19.11 -11.19
CA ASP A 39 0.06 -20.51 -10.81
C ASP A 39 1.03 -20.83 -9.65
N ASN A 40 1.16 -22.10 -9.30
CA ASN A 40 2.04 -22.56 -8.22
C ASN A 40 3.44 -23.01 -8.70
N GLU A 41 3.78 -22.72 -9.96
CA GLU A 41 5.06 -23.09 -10.59
C GLU A 41 5.99 -21.89 -10.79
N GLY A 42 5.64 -20.73 -10.22
CA GLY A 42 6.42 -19.51 -10.32
C GLY A 42 6.16 -18.68 -11.58
N ASN A 43 5.06 -18.95 -12.31
CA ASN A 43 4.61 -18.06 -13.37
C ASN A 43 3.80 -16.89 -12.80
N PHE A 44 3.78 -15.79 -13.53
CA PHE A 44 2.98 -14.61 -13.23
C PHE A 44 2.48 -13.93 -14.51
N THR A 45 1.40 -13.20 -14.42
CA THR A 45 0.91 -12.32 -15.48
C THR A 45 1.62 -10.98 -15.41
N SER A 46 1.68 -10.25 -16.53
CA SER A 46 2.32 -8.93 -16.60
C SER A 46 1.47 -7.97 -17.39
N LEU A 47 1.25 -6.79 -16.84
CA LEU A 47 0.64 -5.63 -17.49
C LEU A 47 1.66 -4.52 -17.73
N ALA A 48 2.96 -4.79 -17.60
CA ALA A 48 4.01 -3.79 -17.78
C ALA A 48 4.00 -3.18 -19.18
N ASP A 49 4.20 -1.87 -19.25
CA ASP A 49 4.16 -1.08 -20.48
C ASP A 49 5.37 -0.13 -20.55
N SER A 50 6.17 -0.24 -21.62
CA SER A 50 7.37 0.57 -21.80
C SER A 50 7.05 2.05 -22.06
N GLY A 51 5.89 2.36 -22.67
CA GLY A 51 5.45 3.73 -22.87
C GLY A 51 5.13 4.42 -21.54
N TYR A 52 4.53 3.70 -20.60
CA TYR A 52 4.33 4.17 -19.22
C TYR A 52 5.66 4.49 -18.55
N VAL A 53 6.63 3.57 -18.61
CA VAL A 53 7.95 3.76 -18.00
C VAL A 53 8.65 4.99 -18.60
N ALA A 54 8.66 5.12 -19.92
CA ALA A 54 9.26 6.27 -20.59
C ALA A 54 8.60 7.61 -20.18
N GLN A 55 7.27 7.65 -20.03
CA GLN A 55 6.57 8.83 -19.54
C GLN A 55 6.92 9.15 -18.08
N ALA A 56 7.01 8.12 -17.22
CA ALA A 56 7.38 8.29 -15.81
C ALA A 56 8.81 8.81 -15.67
N HIS A 57 9.76 8.22 -16.38
CA HIS A 57 11.16 8.66 -16.43
C HIS A 57 11.29 10.08 -16.98
N GLY A 58 10.54 10.40 -18.05
CA GLY A 58 10.47 11.77 -18.60
C GLY A 58 9.93 12.79 -17.61
N ALA A 59 9.12 12.38 -16.64
CA ALA A 59 8.65 13.19 -15.51
C ALA A 59 9.59 13.14 -14.28
N GLY A 60 10.77 12.53 -14.39
CA GLY A 60 11.74 12.39 -13.31
C GLY A 60 11.31 11.41 -12.20
N LYS A 61 10.47 10.42 -12.52
CA LYS A 61 9.96 9.43 -11.58
C LYS A 61 10.59 8.07 -11.83
N LYS A 62 10.89 7.33 -10.76
CA LYS A 62 11.27 5.94 -10.81
C LYS A 62 10.05 5.05 -10.88
N VAL A 63 10.17 3.87 -11.50
CA VAL A 63 9.08 2.90 -11.65
C VAL A 63 9.47 1.58 -10.99
N TRP A 64 8.70 1.17 -9.97
CA TRP A 64 8.85 -0.14 -9.33
C TRP A 64 7.64 -1.01 -9.66
N GLY A 65 7.85 -2.10 -10.38
CA GLY A 65 6.75 -3.02 -10.69
C GLY A 65 6.30 -3.78 -9.44
N LEU A 66 5.04 -3.58 -9.03
CA LEU A 66 4.48 -4.36 -7.92
C LEU A 66 4.09 -5.75 -8.40
N VAL A 67 4.39 -6.76 -7.57
CA VAL A 67 3.94 -8.15 -7.74
C VAL A 67 3.12 -8.59 -6.53
N ASP A 68 1.94 -9.16 -6.81
CA ASP A 68 0.99 -9.66 -5.81
C ASP A 68 0.76 -11.19 -5.89
N ASP A 69 0.13 -11.74 -4.83
CA ASP A 69 -0.28 -13.13 -4.71
C ASP A 69 -1.80 -13.32 -4.59
N PHE A 70 -2.59 -12.35 -5.07
CA PHE A 70 -4.05 -12.28 -4.82
C PHE A 70 -4.89 -13.26 -5.63
N LYS A 71 -4.33 -13.87 -6.68
CA LYS A 71 -5.08 -14.82 -7.50
C LYS A 71 -5.51 -16.04 -6.67
N LYS A 72 -6.82 -16.32 -6.71
CA LYS A 72 -7.38 -17.48 -6.01
C LYS A 72 -6.70 -18.78 -6.45
N GLY A 73 -6.29 -19.59 -5.46
CA GLY A 73 -5.65 -20.90 -5.69
C GLY A 73 -4.13 -20.85 -5.64
N ILE A 74 -3.51 -19.69 -5.53
CA ILE A 74 -2.08 -19.57 -5.29
C ILE A 74 -1.75 -20.13 -3.89
N LYS A 75 -0.69 -20.94 -3.84
CA LYS A 75 -0.13 -21.51 -2.63
C LYS A 75 1.33 -21.13 -2.54
N LEU A 76 1.64 -20.09 -1.78
CA LEU A 76 3.03 -19.62 -1.62
C LEU A 76 3.98 -20.70 -1.13
N SER A 77 3.50 -21.70 -0.38
CA SER A 77 4.30 -22.87 0.01
C SER A 77 4.80 -23.69 -1.18
N GLN A 78 4.06 -23.75 -2.29
CA GLN A 78 4.46 -24.43 -3.51
C GLN A 78 5.35 -23.52 -4.38
N VAL A 79 4.96 -22.26 -4.56
CA VAL A 79 5.72 -21.28 -5.36
C VAL A 79 7.10 -21.04 -4.74
N LEU A 80 7.17 -20.75 -3.46
CA LEU A 80 8.39 -20.33 -2.76
C LEU A 80 9.16 -21.49 -2.13
N GLY A 81 8.48 -22.56 -1.74
CA GLY A 81 9.09 -23.74 -1.16
C GLY A 81 9.85 -24.63 -2.15
N SER A 82 9.50 -24.56 -3.43
CA SER A 82 10.22 -25.23 -4.52
C SER A 82 11.34 -24.34 -5.05
N THR A 83 12.59 -24.79 -5.00
CA THR A 83 13.72 -24.05 -5.58
C THR A 83 13.50 -23.76 -7.06
N THR A 84 12.97 -24.73 -7.83
CA THR A 84 12.69 -24.55 -9.26
C THR A 84 11.67 -23.44 -9.50
N SER A 85 10.52 -23.46 -8.82
CA SER A 85 9.46 -22.45 -8.97
C SER A 85 9.92 -21.08 -8.47
N ARG A 86 10.61 -21.03 -7.33
CA ARG A 86 11.16 -19.79 -6.76
C ARG A 86 12.21 -19.17 -7.69
N THR A 87 13.15 -19.97 -8.21
CA THR A 87 14.15 -19.49 -9.18
C THR A 87 13.49 -19.00 -10.47
N LYS A 88 12.46 -19.69 -10.95
CA LYS A 88 11.69 -19.28 -12.15
C LYS A 88 11.03 -17.92 -11.93
N LEU A 89 10.36 -17.73 -10.79
CA LEU A 89 9.72 -16.47 -10.43
C LEU A 89 10.75 -15.33 -10.36
N ILE A 90 11.85 -15.52 -9.65
CA ILE A 90 12.93 -14.53 -9.52
C ILE A 90 13.50 -14.14 -10.89
N ASN A 91 13.82 -15.14 -11.72
CA ASN A 91 14.34 -14.90 -13.06
C ASN A 91 13.34 -14.14 -13.93
N GLY A 92 12.07 -14.50 -13.83
CA GLY A 92 10.99 -13.83 -14.56
C GLY A 92 10.81 -12.38 -14.15
N LEU A 93 10.75 -12.10 -12.84
CA LEU A 93 10.57 -10.73 -12.31
C LEU A 93 11.75 -9.82 -12.68
N VAL A 94 12.99 -10.27 -12.44
CA VAL A 94 14.18 -9.50 -12.80
C VAL A 94 14.29 -9.34 -14.32
N GLY A 95 13.99 -10.39 -15.09
CA GLY A 95 13.96 -10.32 -16.57
C GLY A 95 12.93 -9.31 -17.08
N LYS A 96 11.75 -9.23 -16.45
CA LYS A 96 10.75 -8.22 -16.79
C LYS A 96 11.19 -6.81 -16.37
N ALA A 97 11.80 -6.65 -15.21
CA ALA A 97 12.34 -5.36 -14.80
C ALA A 97 13.37 -4.83 -15.80
N ILE A 98 14.29 -5.66 -16.24
CA ILE A 98 15.29 -5.29 -17.27
C ILE A 98 14.60 -5.00 -18.62
N GLN A 99 13.66 -5.87 -19.05
CA GLN A 99 12.96 -5.70 -20.33
C GLN A 99 12.23 -4.38 -20.45
N TYR A 100 11.63 -3.91 -19.35
CA TYR A 100 10.81 -2.69 -19.32
C TYR A 100 11.53 -1.48 -18.73
N ASP A 101 12.82 -1.58 -18.41
CA ASP A 101 13.63 -0.50 -17.84
C ASP A 101 13.04 0.00 -16.50
N LEU A 102 12.68 -0.94 -15.61
CA LEU A 102 12.18 -0.62 -14.28
C LEU A 102 13.35 -0.29 -13.35
N ASP A 103 13.10 0.56 -12.35
CA ASP A 103 14.09 0.92 -11.31
C ASP A 103 14.03 -0.02 -10.10
N GLY A 104 13.00 -0.83 -9.98
CA GLY A 104 12.84 -1.75 -8.84
C GLY A 104 11.63 -2.67 -8.94
N ILE A 105 11.49 -3.51 -7.93
CA ILE A 105 10.38 -4.44 -7.76
C ILE A 105 9.82 -4.27 -6.35
N ASN A 106 8.51 -4.12 -6.25
CA ASN A 106 7.78 -4.03 -4.99
C ASN A 106 7.03 -5.35 -4.75
N ILE A 107 7.25 -5.99 -3.61
CA ILE A 107 6.67 -7.29 -3.25
C ILE A 107 5.50 -7.07 -2.31
N ASP A 108 4.30 -7.40 -2.77
CA ASP A 108 3.04 -7.29 -2.04
C ASP A 108 2.41 -8.68 -1.87
N PHE A 109 3.08 -9.54 -1.07
CA PHE A 109 2.59 -10.89 -0.76
C PHE A 109 1.89 -10.90 0.59
N GLU A 110 0.56 -10.94 0.54
CA GLU A 110 -0.31 -10.85 1.71
C GLU A 110 -0.78 -12.21 2.26
N HIS A 111 -0.58 -13.31 1.52
CA HIS A 111 -0.98 -14.65 1.93
C HIS A 111 0.19 -15.50 2.48
N VAL A 112 1.24 -14.84 2.97
CA VAL A 112 2.31 -15.52 3.72
C VAL A 112 1.73 -16.11 5.00
N THR A 113 2.09 -17.35 5.30
CA THR A 113 1.67 -18.08 6.50
C THR A 113 2.89 -18.52 7.29
N LYS A 114 2.67 -18.96 8.53
CA LYS A 114 3.75 -19.49 9.37
C LYS A 114 4.51 -20.63 8.69
N ASP A 115 3.82 -21.46 7.91
CA ASP A 115 4.41 -22.65 7.27
C ASP A 115 5.30 -22.30 6.07
N ASN A 116 5.08 -21.15 5.43
CA ASN A 116 5.88 -20.74 4.28
C ASN A 116 6.78 -19.51 4.56
N ALA A 117 6.79 -19.01 5.79
CA ALA A 117 7.54 -17.81 6.18
C ALA A 117 9.05 -17.93 5.93
N ALA A 118 9.65 -19.10 6.17
CA ALA A 118 11.07 -19.34 5.92
C ALA A 118 11.37 -19.30 4.39
N ALA A 119 10.51 -19.91 3.58
CA ALA A 119 10.64 -19.89 2.13
C ALA A 119 10.43 -18.49 1.54
N TYR A 120 9.53 -17.71 2.13
CA TYR A 120 9.33 -16.30 1.78
C TYR A 120 10.59 -15.47 2.04
N LEU A 121 11.20 -15.61 3.19
CA LEU A 121 12.43 -14.89 3.51
C LEU A 121 13.59 -15.31 2.61
N GLU A 122 13.68 -16.60 2.25
CA GLU A 122 14.68 -17.07 1.27
C GLU A 122 14.45 -16.51 -0.12
N PHE A 123 13.18 -16.44 -0.56
CA PHE A 123 12.81 -15.76 -1.80
C PHE A 123 13.30 -14.29 -1.82
N LEU A 124 13.07 -13.56 -0.74
CA LEU A 124 13.52 -12.16 -0.64
C LEU A 124 15.04 -12.06 -0.72
N ARG A 125 15.80 -12.96 -0.09
CA ARG A 125 17.28 -13.00 -0.17
C ARG A 125 17.76 -13.23 -1.59
N GLU A 126 17.28 -14.30 -2.22
CA GLU A 126 17.66 -14.68 -3.59
C GLU A 126 17.28 -13.59 -4.61
N LEU A 127 16.05 -13.04 -4.47
CA LEU A 127 15.57 -11.94 -5.32
C LEU A 127 16.44 -10.70 -5.17
N THR A 128 16.75 -10.27 -3.95
CA THR A 128 17.53 -9.06 -3.69
C THR A 128 18.94 -9.19 -4.23
N ILE A 129 19.60 -10.35 -4.05
CA ILE A 129 20.94 -10.58 -4.61
C ILE A 129 20.91 -10.43 -6.13
N LYS A 130 19.92 -11.04 -6.79
CA LYS A 130 19.81 -10.98 -8.25
C LYS A 130 19.42 -9.58 -8.75
N ALA A 131 18.55 -8.91 -8.04
CA ALA A 131 18.11 -7.55 -8.34
C ALA A 131 19.27 -6.55 -8.25
N HIS A 132 20.07 -6.61 -7.18
CA HIS A 132 21.23 -5.72 -6.98
C HIS A 132 22.30 -5.87 -8.05
N ILE A 133 22.52 -7.09 -8.58
CA ILE A 133 23.43 -7.30 -9.72
C ILE A 133 22.95 -6.54 -10.97
N ASN A 134 21.65 -6.23 -11.04
CA ASN A 134 21.02 -5.50 -12.15
C ASN A 134 20.58 -4.08 -11.73
N GLU A 135 21.15 -3.54 -10.65
CA GLU A 135 20.89 -2.18 -10.14
C GLU A 135 19.41 -1.89 -9.79
N LEU A 136 18.61 -2.94 -9.51
CA LEU A 136 17.21 -2.84 -9.16
C LEU A 136 17.03 -2.74 -7.64
N VAL A 137 16.13 -1.86 -7.21
CA VAL A 137 15.69 -1.73 -5.82
C VAL A 137 14.63 -2.79 -5.49
N ILE A 138 14.69 -3.35 -4.28
CA ILE A 138 13.66 -4.26 -3.75
C ILE A 138 12.98 -3.63 -2.54
N SER A 139 11.67 -3.55 -2.61
CA SER A 139 10.82 -3.18 -1.48
C SER A 139 9.79 -4.27 -1.18
N VAL A 140 9.35 -4.33 0.08
CA VAL A 140 8.39 -5.34 0.53
C VAL A 140 7.34 -4.69 1.42
N ASP A 141 6.07 -5.02 1.15
CA ASP A 141 4.93 -4.48 1.87
C ASP A 141 4.57 -5.38 3.05
N ASN A 142 4.26 -4.78 4.19
CA ASN A 142 3.94 -5.50 5.41
C ASN A 142 2.77 -4.84 6.15
N TYR A 143 1.92 -5.67 6.74
CA TYR A 143 0.93 -5.23 7.71
C TYR A 143 1.58 -4.60 8.95
N THR A 144 0.80 -3.84 9.71
CA THR A 144 1.22 -3.38 11.03
C THR A 144 1.65 -4.58 11.90
N PRO A 145 2.87 -4.55 12.47
CA PRO A 145 3.40 -5.66 13.25
C PRO A 145 2.52 -5.99 14.45
N ALA A 146 2.16 -7.28 14.57
CA ALA A 146 1.35 -7.81 15.65
C ALA A 146 1.77 -9.25 15.95
N ALA A 147 1.36 -9.79 17.11
CA ALA A 147 1.72 -11.14 17.49
C ALA A 147 1.26 -12.22 16.49
N HIS A 148 0.10 -12.02 15.87
CA HIS A 148 -0.47 -12.98 14.92
C HIS A 148 0.24 -13.02 13.57
N ASN A 149 0.99 -11.96 13.19
CA ASN A 149 1.75 -11.89 11.93
C ASN A 149 3.28 -11.84 12.14
N ALA A 150 3.76 -12.12 13.34
CA ALA A 150 5.19 -12.10 13.68
C ALA A 150 6.04 -13.05 12.81
N PHE A 151 5.43 -14.04 12.18
CA PHE A 151 6.08 -14.97 11.25
C PHE A 151 6.57 -14.29 9.95
N TYR A 152 6.06 -13.13 9.58
CA TYR A 152 6.63 -12.34 8.48
C TYR A 152 8.08 -11.94 8.72
N ASN A 153 8.51 -11.94 9.98
CA ASN A 153 9.89 -11.70 10.39
C ASN A 153 10.50 -10.44 9.80
N ILE A 154 9.82 -9.31 10.00
CA ILE A 154 10.20 -8.00 9.44
C ILE A 154 11.65 -7.60 9.80
N LYS A 155 12.17 -8.09 10.94
CA LYS A 155 13.56 -7.85 11.34
C LYS A 155 14.57 -8.45 10.35
N GLU A 156 14.32 -9.67 9.88
CA GLU A 156 15.17 -10.29 8.86
C GLU A 156 14.92 -9.67 7.48
N GLN A 157 13.68 -9.31 7.14
CA GLN A 157 13.39 -8.56 5.91
C GLN A 157 14.21 -7.27 5.85
N GLY A 158 14.24 -6.49 6.96
CA GLY A 158 14.98 -5.24 7.05
C GLY A 158 16.51 -5.36 6.93
N LYS A 159 17.07 -6.58 7.00
CA LYS A 159 18.48 -6.86 6.71
C LYS A 159 18.74 -7.13 5.21
N VAL A 160 17.71 -7.60 4.54
CA VAL A 160 17.83 -8.18 3.19
C VAL A 160 17.42 -7.18 2.11
N VAL A 161 16.22 -6.58 2.22
CA VAL A 161 15.67 -5.69 1.18
C VAL A 161 16.08 -4.23 1.39
N ASP A 162 15.92 -3.40 0.38
CA ASP A 162 16.25 -1.98 0.46
C ASP A 162 15.23 -1.21 1.30
N TYR A 163 13.94 -1.52 1.14
CA TYR A 163 12.86 -0.88 1.90
C TYR A 163 11.83 -1.88 2.40
N VAL A 164 11.40 -1.68 3.64
CA VAL A 164 10.27 -2.37 4.27
C VAL A 164 9.16 -1.35 4.43
N ILE A 165 8.08 -1.54 3.70
CA ILE A 165 6.94 -0.62 3.68
C ILE A 165 5.91 -1.11 4.69
N LEU A 166 5.53 -0.25 5.61
CA LEU A 166 4.44 -0.46 6.55
C LEU A 166 3.13 0.00 5.92
N MET A 167 2.20 -0.88 5.68
CA MET A 167 0.82 -0.55 5.34
C MET A 167 0.08 -0.08 6.60
N ALA A 168 0.17 1.24 6.90
CA ALA A 168 -0.46 1.83 8.08
C ALA A 168 -1.91 2.22 7.80
N TYR A 169 -2.67 1.29 7.24
CA TYR A 169 -4.09 1.41 6.92
C TYR A 169 -4.81 0.05 7.08
N ASP A 170 -6.10 0.03 6.77
CA ASP A 170 -7.00 -1.09 7.04
C ASP A 170 -7.01 -1.50 8.53
N GLU A 171 -6.89 -0.49 9.43
CA GLU A 171 -7.18 -0.66 10.88
C GLU A 171 -8.58 -1.24 11.07
N HIS A 172 -9.57 -0.69 10.34
CA HIS A 172 -10.88 -1.29 10.13
C HIS A 172 -11.11 -1.47 8.62
N TYR A 173 -11.46 -2.68 8.23
CA TYR A 173 -11.60 -3.09 6.84
C TYR A 173 -12.94 -3.79 6.57
N GLN A 174 -13.25 -4.09 5.33
CA GLN A 174 -14.49 -4.82 5.00
C GLN A 174 -14.48 -6.20 5.68
N GLY A 175 -15.45 -6.42 6.55
CA GLY A 175 -15.55 -7.65 7.37
C GLY A 175 -15.19 -7.45 8.85
N SER A 176 -14.71 -6.24 9.24
CA SER A 176 -14.55 -5.91 10.66
C SER A 176 -15.84 -6.06 11.45
N GLU A 177 -15.70 -6.41 12.74
CA GLU A 177 -16.85 -6.62 13.63
C GLU A 177 -17.58 -5.31 13.93
N GLU A 178 -16.88 -4.18 13.87
CA GLU A 178 -17.40 -2.84 14.15
C GLU A 178 -16.92 -1.82 13.11
N SER A 179 -17.66 -0.71 13.02
CA SER A 179 -17.30 0.43 12.17
C SER A 179 -16.16 1.22 12.81
N GLY A 180 -15.19 1.64 12.00
CA GLY A 180 -14.06 2.41 12.51
C GLY A 180 -13.26 3.09 11.41
N SER A 181 -12.23 3.83 11.82
CA SER A 181 -11.26 4.47 10.94
C SER A 181 -10.47 3.43 10.14
N VAL A 182 -10.17 3.74 8.90
CA VAL A 182 -9.22 2.96 8.08
C VAL A 182 -7.80 3.13 8.61
N SER A 183 -7.47 4.27 9.19
CA SER A 183 -6.12 4.62 9.62
C SER A 183 -6.18 5.78 10.62
N SER A 184 -6.37 5.46 11.90
CA SER A 184 -6.33 6.48 12.95
C SER A 184 -4.90 6.98 13.20
N LEU A 185 -4.77 8.16 13.78
CA LEU A 185 -3.48 8.76 14.12
C LEU A 185 -2.66 7.87 15.05
N GLU A 186 -3.31 7.28 16.06
CA GLU A 186 -2.64 6.40 17.03
C GLU A 186 -2.23 5.06 16.39
N PHE A 187 -3.04 4.52 15.48
CA PHE A 187 -2.69 3.31 14.70
C PHE A 187 -1.41 3.54 13.87
N VAL A 188 -1.33 4.65 13.16
CA VAL A 188 -0.13 5.00 12.38
C VAL A 188 1.08 5.16 13.28
N LYS A 189 0.96 5.92 14.35
CA LYS A 189 2.04 6.19 15.32
C LYS A 189 2.58 4.89 15.93
N ASN A 190 1.70 4.01 16.41
CA ASN A 190 2.08 2.73 17.01
C ASN A 190 2.66 1.76 15.98
N GLY A 191 2.09 1.72 14.77
CA GLY A 191 2.60 0.90 13.67
C GLY A 191 4.03 1.27 13.30
N VAL A 192 4.30 2.56 13.10
CA VAL A 192 5.66 3.04 12.78
C VAL A 192 6.64 2.78 13.93
N ALA A 193 6.24 3.05 15.18
CA ALA A 193 7.08 2.76 16.35
C ALA A 193 7.44 1.26 16.44
N SER A 194 6.47 0.37 16.18
CA SER A 194 6.70 -1.08 16.16
C SER A 194 7.63 -1.50 15.00
N MET A 195 7.51 -0.86 13.85
CA MET A 195 8.36 -1.15 12.70
C MET A 195 9.81 -0.75 12.95
N VAL A 196 10.07 0.48 13.42
CA VAL A 196 11.44 0.97 13.67
C VAL A 196 12.11 0.30 14.87
N ALA A 197 11.36 -0.37 15.74
CA ALA A 197 11.92 -1.20 16.79
C ALA A 197 12.60 -2.48 16.25
N SER A 198 12.28 -2.89 15.03
CA SER A 198 12.78 -4.14 14.43
C SER A 198 13.58 -3.93 13.14
N VAL A 199 13.28 -2.86 12.38
CA VAL A 199 13.87 -2.56 11.08
C VAL A 199 14.67 -1.26 11.19
N PRO A 200 15.88 -1.15 10.60
CA PRO A 200 16.60 0.13 10.52
C PRO A 200 15.68 1.21 9.91
N LYS A 201 15.56 2.34 10.61
CA LYS A 201 14.61 3.41 10.21
C LYS A 201 14.88 3.94 8.80
N GLU A 202 16.12 3.88 8.34
CA GLU A 202 16.56 4.27 7.00
C GLU A 202 16.02 3.36 5.90
N ARG A 203 15.43 2.23 6.27
CA ARG A 203 14.78 1.26 5.37
C ARG A 203 13.25 1.21 5.56
N VAL A 204 12.71 1.90 6.56
CA VAL A 204 11.26 1.93 6.82
C VAL A 204 10.59 3.00 5.97
N VAL A 205 9.52 2.62 5.29
CA VAL A 205 8.61 3.55 4.59
C VAL A 205 7.23 3.39 5.20
N ALA A 206 6.56 4.49 5.55
CA ALA A 206 5.22 4.47 6.10
C ALA A 206 4.18 4.75 5.01
N ALA A 207 3.31 3.78 4.76
CA ALA A 207 2.23 3.92 3.79
C ALA A 207 0.95 4.41 4.44
N LEU A 208 0.34 5.45 3.85
CA LEU A 208 -0.89 6.09 4.29
C LEU A 208 -1.98 5.97 3.21
N PRO A 209 -3.27 5.92 3.60
CA PRO A 209 -4.35 5.78 2.64
C PRO A 209 -4.76 7.12 2.02
N PHE A 210 -5.18 7.09 0.76
CA PHE A 210 -5.94 8.15 0.09
C PHE A 210 -7.43 7.83 0.01
N TYR A 211 -7.87 6.82 0.75
CA TYR A 211 -9.25 6.36 0.79
C TYR A 211 -9.75 6.27 2.23
N THR A 212 -11.04 6.21 2.34
CA THR A 212 -11.75 5.90 3.58
C THR A 212 -12.87 4.90 3.32
N ARG A 213 -13.60 4.49 4.37
CA ARG A 213 -14.75 3.63 4.29
C ARG A 213 -16.02 4.32 4.80
N LEU A 214 -17.08 4.27 3.99
CA LEU A 214 -18.42 4.54 4.44
C LEU A 214 -19.00 3.24 5.00
N TRP A 215 -19.29 3.24 6.27
CA TRP A 215 -19.87 2.13 7.00
C TRP A 215 -21.38 2.25 7.02
N LYS A 216 -22.06 1.12 6.86
CA LYS A 216 -23.51 0.97 7.01
C LYS A 216 -23.79 0.02 8.14
N GLU A 217 -24.29 0.54 9.26
CA GLU A 217 -24.63 -0.26 10.44
C GLU A 217 -26.03 -0.84 10.32
N SER A 218 -26.15 -2.12 10.71
CA SER A 218 -27.44 -2.83 10.70
C SER A 218 -28.41 -2.21 11.71
N LYS A 219 -29.69 -2.27 11.37
CA LYS A 219 -30.78 -1.93 12.30
C LYS A 219 -30.92 -2.93 13.44
N SER A 220 -30.46 -4.14 13.24
CA SER A 220 -30.54 -5.23 14.24
C SER A 220 -29.38 -5.10 15.23
N LYS A 221 -29.68 -5.19 16.52
CA LYS A 221 -28.64 -5.28 17.56
C LYS A 221 -27.75 -6.51 17.27
N GLY A 222 -26.42 -6.30 17.10
CA GLY A 222 -25.45 -7.38 16.85
C GLY A 222 -25.24 -7.77 15.37
N GLY A 223 -25.82 -7.06 14.41
CA GLY A 223 -25.48 -7.23 12.99
C GLY A 223 -24.13 -6.57 12.67
N LYS A 224 -23.23 -7.31 11.99
CA LYS A 224 -21.96 -6.75 11.52
C LYS A 224 -22.20 -5.61 10.55
N PRO A 225 -21.41 -4.51 10.62
CA PRO A 225 -21.48 -3.45 9.65
C PRO A 225 -20.98 -3.94 8.28
N THR A 226 -21.48 -3.33 7.22
CA THR A 226 -20.91 -3.44 5.89
C THR A 226 -20.23 -2.12 5.53
N SER A 227 -19.24 -2.15 4.64
CA SER A 227 -18.57 -0.94 4.23
C SER A 227 -18.22 -0.93 2.75
N GLN A 228 -18.05 0.29 2.22
CA GLN A 228 -17.54 0.53 0.88
C GLN A 228 -16.42 1.56 0.95
N ALA A 229 -15.33 1.32 0.21
CA ALA A 229 -14.22 2.25 0.12
C ALA A 229 -14.51 3.39 -0.85
N TYR A 230 -14.08 4.60 -0.51
CA TYR A 230 -14.20 5.82 -1.30
C TYR A 230 -12.93 6.64 -1.22
N GLY A 231 -12.50 7.20 -2.34
CA GLY A 231 -11.44 8.21 -2.36
C GLY A 231 -11.91 9.53 -1.72
N MET A 232 -10.98 10.41 -1.44
CA MET A 232 -11.21 11.65 -0.67
C MET A 232 -12.36 12.51 -1.22
N SER A 233 -12.34 12.83 -2.53
CA SER A 233 -13.38 13.67 -3.14
C SER A 233 -14.76 13.01 -3.16
N ALA A 234 -14.81 11.69 -3.35
CA ALA A 234 -16.07 10.95 -3.34
C ALA A 234 -16.69 10.92 -1.95
N ALA A 235 -15.87 10.74 -0.90
CA ALA A 235 -16.31 10.77 0.49
C ALA A 235 -16.95 12.12 0.87
N GLU A 236 -16.33 13.24 0.47
CA GLU A 236 -16.91 14.58 0.64
C GLU A 236 -18.24 14.75 -0.09
N THR A 237 -18.31 14.27 -1.34
CA THR A 237 -19.53 14.37 -2.15
C THR A 237 -20.69 13.63 -1.49
N ILE A 238 -20.44 12.46 -0.90
CA ILE A 238 -21.44 11.70 -0.14
C ILE A 238 -21.96 12.52 1.03
N LEU A 239 -21.12 13.14 1.84
CA LEU A 239 -21.55 13.95 2.96
C LEU A 239 -22.38 15.16 2.52
N LYS A 240 -21.96 15.83 1.45
CA LYS A 240 -22.72 16.96 0.86
C LYS A 240 -24.10 16.52 0.38
N SER A 241 -24.23 15.36 -0.24
CA SER A 241 -25.52 14.84 -0.73
C SER A 241 -26.51 14.46 0.39
N HIS A 242 -26.01 14.29 1.61
CA HIS A 242 -26.83 13.98 2.80
C HIS A 242 -26.89 15.18 3.79
N ASP A 243 -26.50 16.38 3.36
CA ASP A 243 -26.46 17.59 4.18
C ASP A 243 -25.78 17.35 5.55
N THR A 244 -24.67 16.61 5.52
CA THR A 244 -23.97 16.16 6.71
C THR A 244 -22.60 16.82 6.82
N THR A 245 -22.33 17.41 7.99
CA THR A 245 -21.05 18.05 8.28
C THR A 245 -20.21 17.15 9.18
N ALA A 246 -18.98 16.89 8.79
CA ALA A 246 -18.01 16.17 9.60
C ALA A 246 -17.45 17.08 10.71
N LYS A 247 -17.19 16.50 11.88
CA LYS A 247 -16.57 17.17 13.03
C LYS A 247 -15.26 16.49 13.37
N TRP A 248 -14.29 17.28 13.82
CA TRP A 248 -13.01 16.74 14.25
C TRP A 248 -13.20 15.78 15.44
N ASP A 249 -12.60 14.60 15.33
CA ASP A 249 -12.54 13.58 16.38
C ASP A 249 -11.08 13.44 16.83
N ASP A 250 -10.79 13.94 18.02
CA ASP A 250 -9.44 13.87 18.59
C ASP A 250 -8.97 12.43 18.85
N THR A 251 -9.90 11.50 19.05
CA THR A 251 -9.58 10.09 19.31
C THR A 251 -8.92 9.43 18.11
N THR A 252 -9.46 9.68 16.92
CA THR A 252 -8.92 9.12 15.67
C THR A 252 -7.96 10.06 14.96
N GLY A 253 -7.98 11.36 15.32
CA GLY A 253 -7.23 12.39 14.60
C GLY A 253 -7.76 12.64 13.19
N GLN A 254 -9.08 12.53 13.00
CA GLN A 254 -9.76 12.65 11.73
C GLN A 254 -11.08 13.42 11.87
N TYR A 255 -11.66 13.88 10.75
CA TYR A 255 -13.03 14.34 10.72
C TYR A 255 -13.99 13.16 10.64
N PHE A 256 -14.86 13.05 11.62
CA PHE A 256 -15.92 12.05 11.71
C PHE A 256 -17.27 12.61 11.33
N ALA A 257 -18.07 11.85 10.59
CA ALA A 257 -19.46 12.15 10.31
C ALA A 257 -20.32 10.91 10.42
N GLN A 258 -21.59 11.13 10.79
CA GLN A 258 -22.63 10.11 10.73
C GLN A 258 -23.95 10.70 10.28
N TYR A 259 -24.73 9.90 9.55
CA TYR A 259 -26.10 10.25 9.15
C TYR A 259 -27.01 9.03 9.14
N LYS A 260 -28.31 9.26 9.04
CA LYS A 260 -29.30 8.17 8.94
C LYS A 260 -29.97 8.24 7.58
N ASP A 261 -30.06 7.11 6.90
CA ASP A 261 -30.78 6.97 5.66
C ASP A 261 -31.37 5.57 5.52
N GLY A 262 -32.60 5.48 4.97
CA GLY A 262 -33.31 4.22 4.82
C GLY A 262 -33.43 3.39 6.12
N GLY A 263 -33.30 4.06 7.29
CA GLY A 263 -33.33 3.46 8.62
C GLY A 263 -32.01 2.76 9.01
N TYR A 264 -30.95 2.94 8.29
CA TYR A 264 -29.58 2.56 8.66
C TYR A 264 -28.83 3.78 9.20
N THR A 265 -27.79 3.51 9.99
CA THR A 265 -26.81 4.53 10.37
C THR A 265 -25.59 4.37 9.50
N TYR A 266 -25.17 5.47 8.89
CA TYR A 266 -23.93 5.52 8.12
C TYR A 266 -22.88 6.29 8.91
N LYS A 267 -21.63 5.80 8.92
CA LYS A 267 -20.49 6.41 9.60
C LYS A 267 -19.30 6.49 8.67
N ILE A 268 -18.51 7.54 8.80
CA ILE A 268 -17.30 7.74 8.00
C ILE A 268 -16.28 8.55 8.79
N TRP A 269 -15.02 8.17 8.73
CA TRP A 269 -13.85 8.92 9.18
C TRP A 269 -13.08 9.38 7.94
N LEU A 270 -13.02 10.68 7.69
CA LEU A 270 -12.46 11.22 6.45
C LEU A 270 -10.93 11.15 6.46
N GLU A 271 -10.36 10.76 5.32
CA GLU A 271 -8.99 11.10 4.98
C GLU A 271 -9.00 12.41 4.20
N GLU A 272 -8.20 13.37 4.67
CA GLU A 272 -8.07 14.69 4.07
C GLU A 272 -6.73 15.34 4.52
N GLU A 273 -6.46 16.57 4.11
CA GLU A 273 -5.15 17.21 4.31
C GLU A 273 -4.73 17.36 5.76
N THR A 274 -5.69 17.60 6.69
CA THR A 274 -5.38 17.81 8.12
C THR A 274 -5.02 16.50 8.79
N SER A 275 -5.83 15.45 8.58
CA SER A 275 -5.57 14.12 9.13
C SER A 275 -4.29 13.53 8.56
N LEU A 276 -4.10 13.64 7.25
CA LEU A 276 -2.89 13.19 6.58
C LEU A 276 -1.65 13.94 7.11
N GLY A 277 -1.72 15.27 7.22
CA GLY A 277 -0.62 16.08 7.75
C GLY A 277 -0.22 15.69 9.16
N LYS A 278 -1.18 15.48 10.07
CA LYS A 278 -0.90 15.01 11.42
C LYS A 278 -0.23 13.63 11.46
N LYS A 279 -0.67 12.69 10.62
CA LYS A 279 -0.02 11.38 10.49
C LYS A 279 1.41 11.52 9.98
N MET A 280 1.62 12.33 8.94
CA MET A 280 2.94 12.57 8.37
C MET A 280 3.88 13.25 9.39
N ASP A 281 3.37 14.16 10.24
CA ASP A 281 4.14 14.75 11.35
C ASP A 281 4.65 13.68 12.33
N GLU A 282 3.77 12.75 12.75
CA GLU A 282 4.16 11.67 13.68
C GLU A 282 5.18 10.71 13.04
N VAL A 283 4.99 10.36 11.78
CA VAL A 283 5.92 9.52 11.02
C VAL A 283 7.28 10.21 10.86
N ALA A 284 7.31 11.50 10.51
CA ALA A 284 8.54 12.27 10.31
C ALA A 284 9.40 12.37 11.59
N LYS A 285 8.79 12.37 12.77
CA LYS A 285 9.52 12.33 14.07
C LYS A 285 10.40 11.08 14.21
N GLN A 286 10.00 9.96 13.57
CA GLN A 286 10.75 8.71 13.61
C GLN A 286 11.93 8.68 12.64
N LYS A 287 12.05 9.70 11.74
CA LYS A 287 13.14 9.83 10.74
C LYS A 287 13.27 8.59 9.85
N VAL A 288 12.16 8.07 9.39
CA VAL A 288 12.07 6.92 8.45
C VAL A 288 12.51 7.33 7.04
N ALA A 289 12.71 6.36 6.15
CA ALA A 289 13.17 6.56 4.77
C ALA A 289 12.18 7.37 3.91
N GLY A 290 10.88 7.31 4.23
CA GLY A 290 9.89 8.07 3.46
C GLY A 290 8.46 7.62 3.67
N PHE A 291 7.63 7.98 2.69
CA PHE A 291 6.20 7.74 2.70
C PHE A 291 5.78 6.95 1.45
N ALA A 292 4.69 6.21 1.57
CA ALA A 292 3.98 5.63 0.45
C ALA A 292 2.48 5.95 0.55
N PHE A 293 1.73 5.81 -0.56
CA PHE A 293 0.31 6.20 -0.57
C PHE A 293 -0.52 5.21 -1.39
N TRP A 294 -1.53 4.62 -0.75
CA TRP A 294 -2.51 3.77 -1.38
C TRP A 294 -3.84 4.52 -1.54
N LYS A 295 -4.29 4.83 -2.70
CA LYS A 295 -3.65 4.70 -4.01
C LYS A 295 -3.84 5.98 -4.82
N LEU A 296 -2.98 6.17 -5.79
CA LEU A 296 -3.09 7.27 -6.75
C LEU A 296 -4.45 7.24 -7.46
N GLY A 297 -5.07 8.41 -7.62
CA GLY A 297 -6.42 8.59 -8.15
C GLY A 297 -7.51 8.62 -7.05
N CYS A 298 -7.18 8.35 -5.79
CA CYS A 298 -8.08 8.49 -4.65
C CYS A 298 -7.87 9.80 -3.87
N GLU A 299 -6.73 10.47 -4.06
CA GLU A 299 -6.44 11.78 -3.44
C GLU A 299 -7.24 12.90 -4.11
N ARG A 300 -7.27 14.04 -3.45
CA ARG A 300 -7.76 15.30 -4.04
C ARG A 300 -6.58 16.26 -4.29
N PRO A 301 -6.71 17.22 -5.24
CA PRO A 301 -5.57 18.07 -5.62
C PRO A 301 -4.91 18.83 -4.45
N ALA A 302 -5.69 19.26 -3.45
CA ALA A 302 -5.18 19.97 -2.29
C ALA A 302 -4.22 19.14 -1.43
N THR A 303 -4.36 17.81 -1.45
CA THR A 303 -3.52 16.87 -0.68
C THR A 303 -2.03 16.98 -1.02
N TRP A 304 -1.71 17.32 -2.28
CA TRP A 304 -0.34 17.43 -2.74
C TRP A 304 0.46 18.52 -2.03
N SER A 305 -0.18 19.64 -1.67
CA SER A 305 0.48 20.71 -0.92
C SER A 305 0.90 20.28 0.49
N THR A 306 0.17 19.35 1.08
CA THR A 306 0.52 18.75 2.37
C THR A 306 1.69 17.77 2.21
N ILE A 307 1.64 16.89 1.21
CA ILE A 307 2.69 15.89 0.96
C ILE A 307 4.02 16.55 0.63
N GLN A 308 4.04 17.62 -0.17
CA GLN A 308 5.27 18.35 -0.56
C GLN A 308 6.09 18.87 0.63
N LYS A 309 5.50 19.04 1.80
CA LYS A 309 6.23 19.47 3.01
C LYS A 309 7.21 18.40 3.51
N TYR A 310 6.92 17.13 3.24
CA TYR A 310 7.68 15.97 3.75
C TYR A 310 8.44 15.24 2.65
N CYS A 311 7.97 15.34 1.42
CA CYS A 311 8.51 14.66 0.24
C CYS A 311 9.29 15.68 -0.61
N LYS A 312 10.58 15.73 -0.42
CA LYS A 312 11.50 16.61 -1.17
C LYS A 312 12.37 15.79 -2.12
#